data_20eabebedd31bae94193ef06c6806bb8
#
_entry.id   20eabebedd31bae94193ef06c6806bb8
#
_cell.length_a   1.000
_cell.length_b   1.000
_cell.length_c   1.000
_cell.angle_alpha   90.00
_cell.angle_beta   90.00
_cell.angle_gamma   90.00
#
_symmetry.space_group_name_H-M   'P 1'
#
loop_
_entity.id
_entity.type
_entity.pdbx_description
1 polymer ?
#
loop_
_entity_poly.entity_id
_entity_poly.type
_entity_poly.pdbx_seq_one_letter_code
_entity_poly.pdbx_strand_id
1 'polypeptide(L)'
;SNVYMNDGFIDLQVGDKIIKVIGYGPLKNEGDLIHALRGRADAFSLEILRAGDTKIISGKLDTHDHIVNRKGVMVSGMLVSNYWFRDMSIMDLPKLNIHFVKKGSLAEGLLLQSEEYLELIDGKSFNTLESLYSYLKEHEGKDIKIKTTSTGGSDVNYYLTHYEHILRVKDLKFLGG
;
A
#
# COMPACT_ATOMS: atom_id res chain seq x y z
N SER A 1 3.81 24.77 -3.67
CA SER A 1 3.51 23.33 -3.79
C SER A 1 3.65 22.72 -2.42
N ASN A 2 2.56 22.22 -1.88
CA ASN A 2 2.54 21.54 -0.59
C ASN A 2 3.23 20.18 -0.76
N VAL A 3 4.14 19.86 0.15
CA VAL A 3 4.64 18.50 0.28
C VAL A 3 3.50 17.71 0.91
N TYR A 4 2.77 16.95 0.11
CA TYR A 4 1.79 16.00 0.62
C TYR A 4 2.56 14.85 1.26
N MET A 5 2.69 14.90 2.58
CA MET A 5 2.98 13.72 3.39
C MET A 5 1.65 13.18 3.87
N ASN A 6 1.28 12.02 3.37
CA ASN A 6 0.08 11.30 3.78
C ASN A 6 0.01 11.14 5.29
N ASP A 7 -1.11 11.56 5.89
CA ASP A 7 -1.60 11.30 7.25
C ASP A 7 -0.63 11.43 8.44
N GLY A 8 0.65 11.65 8.21
CA GLY A 8 1.61 12.08 9.22
C GLY A 8 1.66 13.61 9.19
N PHE A 9 0.97 14.27 10.11
CA PHE A 9 0.99 15.73 10.19
C PHE A 9 2.39 16.21 10.55
N ILE A 10 3.11 16.73 9.57
CA ILE A 10 4.24 17.62 9.84
C ILE A 10 4.03 18.91 9.06
N ASP A 11 4.08 20.06 9.75
CA ASP A 11 3.97 21.39 9.13
C ASP A 11 5.29 21.79 8.47
N LEU A 12 5.77 20.99 7.49
CA LEU A 12 6.89 21.36 6.63
C LEU A 12 6.38 22.13 5.41
N GLN A 13 7.09 23.20 5.07
CA GLN A 13 6.78 24.03 3.91
C GLN A 13 7.96 24.06 2.95
N VAL A 14 7.67 24.28 1.67
CA VAL A 14 8.74 24.46 0.68
C VAL A 14 9.59 25.67 1.05
N GLY A 15 10.92 25.46 1.12
CA GLY A 15 11.88 26.47 1.56
C GLY A 15 12.34 26.32 3.02
N ASP A 16 11.73 25.43 3.80
CA ASP A 16 12.24 25.10 5.13
C ASP A 16 13.59 24.38 5.04
N LYS A 17 14.51 24.76 5.91
CA LYS A 17 15.77 24.03 6.09
C LYS A 17 15.73 23.28 7.41
N ILE A 18 15.76 21.95 7.36
CA ILE A 18 15.82 21.10 8.55
C ILE A 18 17.24 21.20 9.15
N ILE A 19 17.34 21.60 10.42
CA ILE A 19 18.61 21.79 11.13
C ILE A 19 18.95 20.55 11.92
N LYS A 20 18.00 20.04 12.71
CA LYS A 20 18.21 18.83 13.51
C LYS A 20 16.90 18.11 13.82
N VAL A 21 17.01 16.84 14.19
CA VAL A 21 15.96 16.08 14.86
C VAL A 21 16.21 16.18 16.37
N ILE A 22 15.19 16.60 17.11
CA ILE A 22 15.30 16.72 18.57
C ILE A 22 15.59 15.35 19.18
N GLY A 23 16.62 15.29 20.02
CA GLY A 23 17.12 14.04 20.62
C GLY A 23 18.13 13.27 19.76
N TYR A 24 18.39 13.71 18.50
CA TYR A 24 19.43 13.07 17.67
C TYR A 24 20.67 13.96 17.48
N GLY A 25 20.48 15.25 17.29
CA GLY A 25 21.55 16.23 17.07
C GLY A 25 21.47 16.94 15.73
N PRO A 26 22.50 17.70 15.35
CA PRO A 26 22.54 18.42 14.09
C PRO A 26 22.68 17.45 12.91
N LEU A 27 21.99 17.78 11.82
CA LEU A 27 22.03 17.03 10.57
C LEU A 27 23.07 17.63 9.63
N LYS A 28 23.90 16.82 9.02
CA LYS A 28 24.91 17.23 8.04
C LYS A 28 24.44 17.00 6.60
N ASN A 29 23.56 16.04 6.41
CA ASN A 29 23.04 15.65 5.11
C ASN A 29 21.68 14.92 5.24
N GLU A 30 21.06 14.59 4.12
CA GLU A 30 19.80 13.85 4.07
C GLU A 30 19.89 12.46 4.72
N GLY A 31 21.01 11.78 4.58
CA GLY A 31 21.24 10.47 5.18
C GLY A 31 21.12 10.49 6.71
N ASP A 32 21.59 11.56 7.35
CA ASP A 32 21.47 11.75 8.81
C ASP A 32 19.99 11.89 9.21
N LEU A 33 19.18 12.58 8.41
CA LEU A 33 17.73 12.70 8.64
C LEU A 33 17.06 11.34 8.56
N ILE A 34 17.33 10.59 7.49
CA ILE A 34 16.80 9.23 7.31
C ILE A 34 17.21 8.35 8.49
N HIS A 35 18.46 8.41 8.92
CA HIS A 35 18.97 7.65 10.07
C HIS A 35 18.30 8.05 11.39
N ALA A 36 18.11 9.34 11.62
CA ALA A 36 17.46 9.85 12.82
C ALA A 36 15.99 9.45 12.95
N LEU A 37 15.31 9.27 11.82
CA LEU A 37 13.88 8.93 11.78
C LEU A 37 13.61 7.45 11.60
N ARG A 38 14.59 6.68 11.12
CA ARG A 38 14.42 5.25 10.84
C ARG A 38 14.01 4.46 12.09
N GLY A 39 12.95 3.67 11.96
CA GLY A 39 12.45 2.78 13.04
C GLY A 39 11.71 3.48 14.16
N ARG A 40 11.46 4.80 14.08
CA ARG A 40 10.61 5.50 15.03
C ARG A 40 9.14 5.26 14.71
N ALA A 41 8.37 4.90 15.73
CA ALA A 41 6.91 4.76 15.66
C ALA A 41 6.20 5.87 16.46
N ASP A 42 6.95 6.67 17.22
CA ASP A 42 6.49 7.74 18.08
C ASP A 42 6.56 9.11 17.38
N ALA A 43 5.96 10.09 18.01
CA ALA A 43 6.08 11.48 17.58
C ALA A 43 7.56 11.94 17.64
N PHE A 44 7.95 12.75 16.69
CA PHE A 44 9.27 13.38 16.65
C PHE A 44 9.13 14.89 16.48
N SER A 45 10.20 15.63 16.79
CA SER A 45 10.25 17.06 16.58
C SER A 45 11.50 17.45 15.79
N LEU A 46 11.31 18.36 14.85
CA LEU A 46 12.37 18.93 14.03
C LEU A 46 12.59 20.40 14.42
N GLU A 47 13.85 20.80 14.50
CA GLU A 47 14.21 22.20 14.45
C GLU A 47 14.47 22.57 13.00
N ILE A 48 13.75 23.60 12.53
CA ILE A 48 13.82 24.08 11.16
C ILE A 48 14.14 25.57 11.13
N LEU A 49 14.74 26.01 10.02
CA LEU A 49 14.86 27.43 9.69
C LEU A 49 13.82 27.76 8.60
N ARG A 50 12.88 28.66 8.92
CA ARG A 50 11.84 29.16 8.03
C ARG A 50 11.89 30.67 7.94
N ALA A 51 12.14 31.20 6.75
CA ALA A 51 12.23 32.63 6.49
C ALA A 51 13.22 33.38 7.42
N GLY A 52 14.31 32.72 7.85
CA GLY A 52 15.33 33.27 8.75
C GLY A 52 15.07 32.99 10.24
N ASP A 53 13.90 32.52 10.61
CA ASP A 53 13.54 32.21 12.00
C ASP A 53 13.69 30.72 12.29
N THR A 54 14.23 30.40 13.46
CA THR A 54 14.26 29.03 13.96
C THR A 54 12.92 28.64 14.59
N LYS A 55 12.36 27.51 14.17
CA LYS A 55 11.08 26.97 14.67
C LYS A 55 11.24 25.50 15.02
N ILE A 56 10.43 25.05 15.98
CA ILE A 56 10.27 23.63 16.28
C ILE A 56 8.90 23.21 15.78
N ILE A 57 8.90 22.18 14.94
CA ILE A 57 7.69 21.55 14.45
C ILE A 57 7.68 20.07 14.88
N SER A 58 6.49 19.56 15.17
CA SER A 58 6.32 18.15 15.55
C SER A 58 5.59 17.40 14.46
N GLY A 59 5.95 16.13 14.31
CA GLY A 59 5.32 15.23 13.36
C GLY A 59 5.27 13.80 13.89
N LYS A 60 4.57 12.96 13.18
CA LYS A 60 4.52 11.53 13.43
C LYS A 60 4.77 10.81 12.12
N LEU A 61 5.65 9.82 12.13
CA LEU A 61 5.85 8.96 10.97
C LEU A 61 4.66 8.01 10.85
N ASP A 62 4.22 7.79 9.64
CA ASP A 62 3.32 6.69 9.36
C ASP A 62 4.10 5.37 9.50
N THR A 63 3.62 4.49 10.36
CA THR A 63 4.24 3.19 10.56
C THR A 63 3.59 2.21 9.61
N HIS A 64 4.35 1.75 8.63
CA HIS A 64 3.92 0.61 7.83
C HIS A 64 4.19 -0.69 8.59
N ASP A 65 3.24 -1.61 8.54
CA ASP A 65 3.44 -2.94 9.09
C ASP A 65 4.74 -3.55 8.55
N HIS A 66 5.56 -4.04 9.46
CA HIS A 66 6.80 -4.72 9.09
C HIS A 66 6.47 -5.87 8.14
N ILE A 67 7.35 -6.14 7.16
CA ILE A 67 7.16 -7.17 6.14
C ILE A 67 6.79 -8.55 6.75
N VAL A 68 7.24 -8.83 7.97
CA VAL A 68 6.93 -10.06 8.74
C VAL A 68 5.46 -10.12 9.19
N ASN A 69 4.81 -8.97 9.39
CA ASN A 69 3.41 -8.89 9.83
C ASN A 69 2.41 -8.79 8.68
N ARG A 70 2.92 -8.92 7.44
CA ARG A 70 2.06 -8.82 6.28
C ARG A 70 1.19 -10.05 6.15
N LYS A 71 -0.10 -9.80 5.94
CA LYS A 71 -1.09 -10.84 5.68
C LYS A 71 -1.40 -10.92 4.19
N GLY A 72 -1.80 -12.09 3.74
CA GLY A 72 -2.28 -12.30 2.39
C GLY A 72 -3.16 -13.52 2.27
N VAL A 73 -3.92 -13.58 1.19
CA VAL A 73 -4.70 -14.76 0.80
C VAL A 73 -4.09 -15.33 -0.47
N MET A 74 -3.57 -16.55 -0.37
CA MET A 74 -3.12 -17.32 -1.53
C MET A 74 -4.30 -18.14 -2.05
N VAL A 75 -4.62 -18.00 -3.33
CA VAL A 75 -5.66 -18.78 -4.01
C VAL A 75 -5.29 -19.02 -5.46
N SER A 76 -5.35 -20.29 -5.90
CA SER A 76 -5.12 -20.71 -7.30
C SER A 76 -3.84 -20.19 -7.92
N GLY A 77 -2.85 -19.89 -7.07
CA GLY A 77 -1.54 -19.36 -7.45
C GLY A 77 -1.43 -17.84 -7.48
N MET A 78 -2.46 -17.07 -7.17
CA MET A 78 -2.33 -15.64 -6.90
C MET A 78 -2.28 -15.37 -5.41
N LEU A 79 -1.49 -14.37 -5.01
CA LEU A 79 -1.42 -13.82 -3.66
C LEU A 79 -2.13 -12.47 -3.67
N VAL A 80 -3.21 -12.38 -2.93
CA VAL A 80 -3.94 -11.14 -2.70
C VAL A 80 -3.53 -10.55 -1.36
N SER A 81 -3.24 -9.26 -1.32
CA SER A 81 -2.86 -8.52 -0.11
C SER A 81 -3.50 -7.14 -0.09
N ASN A 82 -3.36 -6.43 1.02
CA ASN A 82 -3.71 -5.03 1.09
C ASN A 82 -2.76 -4.21 0.22
N TYR A 83 -3.30 -3.21 -0.48
CA TYR A 83 -2.48 -2.29 -1.25
C TYR A 83 -1.63 -1.39 -0.33
N TRP A 84 -0.37 -1.16 -0.72
CA TRP A 84 0.65 -0.54 0.12
C TRP A 84 0.73 0.97 0.04
N PHE A 85 0.39 1.53 -1.13
CA PHE A 85 0.53 2.96 -1.37
C PHE A 85 -0.78 3.67 -1.09
N ARG A 86 -0.81 4.46 -0.02
CA ARG A 86 -1.95 5.32 0.34
C ARG A 86 -2.12 6.54 -0.58
N ASP A 87 -1.16 6.82 -1.45
CA ASP A 87 -1.15 8.06 -2.27
C ASP A 87 -2.20 8.12 -3.38
N MET A 88 -2.97 7.06 -3.56
CA MET A 88 -4.05 7.02 -4.56
C MET A 88 -5.41 7.39 -4.00
N SER A 89 -5.47 8.25 -2.98
CA SER A 89 -6.72 8.79 -2.43
C SER A 89 -7.54 9.62 -3.44
N ILE A 90 -6.95 9.93 -4.59
CA ILE A 90 -7.60 10.63 -5.71
C ILE A 90 -8.50 9.69 -6.53
N MET A 91 -8.27 8.38 -6.47
CA MET A 91 -9.06 7.37 -7.16
C MET A 91 -9.71 6.44 -6.13
N ASP A 92 -10.99 6.20 -6.28
CA ASP A 92 -11.73 5.21 -5.47
C ASP A 92 -11.35 3.78 -5.90
N LEU A 93 -10.09 3.40 -5.64
CA LEU A 93 -9.54 2.10 -6.01
C LEU A 93 -9.85 1.04 -4.94
N PRO A 94 -9.99 -0.23 -5.33
CA PRO A 94 -10.15 -1.33 -4.40
C PRO A 94 -8.99 -1.43 -3.40
N LYS A 95 -9.29 -1.85 -2.16
CA LYS A 95 -8.29 -1.97 -1.08
C LYS A 95 -7.37 -3.18 -1.21
N LEU A 96 -7.80 -4.18 -1.96
CA LEU A 96 -7.08 -5.43 -2.16
C LEU A 96 -6.48 -5.47 -3.56
N ASN A 97 -5.25 -5.93 -3.66
CA ASN A 97 -4.58 -6.12 -4.94
C ASN A 97 -3.93 -7.50 -5.06
N ILE A 98 -3.69 -7.93 -6.29
CA ILE A 98 -2.88 -9.10 -6.60
C ILE A 98 -1.42 -8.70 -6.45
N HIS A 99 -0.79 -9.18 -5.39
CA HIS A 99 0.62 -8.86 -5.09
C HIS A 99 1.59 -9.74 -5.88
N PHE A 100 1.20 -10.99 -6.16
CA PHE A 100 2.04 -11.96 -6.83
C PHE A 100 1.19 -12.98 -7.57
N VAL A 101 1.67 -13.45 -8.73
CA VAL A 101 1.10 -14.57 -9.48
C VAL A 101 2.18 -15.62 -9.71
N LYS A 102 1.92 -16.85 -9.26
CA LYS A 102 2.86 -17.97 -9.35
C LYS A 102 2.90 -18.50 -10.79
N LYS A 103 4.10 -18.67 -11.32
CA LYS A 103 4.33 -19.28 -12.63
C LYS A 103 3.77 -20.69 -12.71
N GLY A 104 3.10 -21.02 -13.81
CA GLY A 104 2.45 -22.32 -14.04
C GLY A 104 1.15 -22.53 -13.27
N SER A 105 0.59 -21.50 -12.64
CA SER A 105 -0.66 -21.58 -11.89
C SER A 105 -1.90 -21.34 -12.76
N LEU A 106 -3.09 -21.62 -12.19
CA LEU A 106 -4.36 -21.28 -12.84
C LEU A 106 -4.49 -19.76 -13.05
N ALA A 107 -4.07 -18.97 -12.07
CA ALA A 107 -4.11 -17.51 -12.16
C ALA A 107 -3.24 -16.97 -13.32
N GLU A 108 -2.02 -17.51 -13.51
CA GLU A 108 -1.19 -17.14 -14.66
C GLU A 108 -1.84 -17.55 -15.98
N GLY A 109 -2.44 -18.74 -16.04
CA GLY A 109 -3.15 -19.22 -17.23
C GLY A 109 -4.34 -18.34 -17.64
N LEU A 110 -4.89 -17.57 -16.70
CA LEU A 110 -5.93 -16.56 -16.93
C LEU A 110 -5.36 -15.17 -17.22
N LEU A 111 -4.04 -15.03 -17.32
CA LEU A 111 -3.35 -13.75 -17.54
C LEU A 111 -3.54 -12.72 -16.43
N LEU A 112 -3.92 -13.15 -15.22
CA LEU A 112 -3.91 -12.29 -14.04
C LEU A 112 -2.48 -11.84 -13.75
N GLN A 113 -2.32 -10.56 -13.40
CA GLN A 113 -1.01 -9.95 -13.19
C GLN A 113 -0.87 -9.39 -11.78
N SER A 114 0.39 -9.29 -11.33
CA SER A 114 0.69 -8.51 -10.13
C SER A 114 0.32 -7.04 -10.35
N GLU A 115 -0.03 -6.37 -9.25
CA GLU A 115 -0.45 -4.95 -9.20
C GLU A 115 -1.87 -4.67 -9.75
N GLU A 116 -2.60 -5.67 -10.24
CA GLU A 116 -4.03 -5.52 -10.50
C GLU A 116 -4.80 -5.42 -9.18
N TYR A 117 -5.78 -4.51 -9.14
CA TYR A 117 -6.70 -4.37 -8.01
C TYR A 117 -7.83 -5.40 -8.13
N LEU A 118 -8.14 -6.07 -7.03
CA LEU A 118 -9.28 -6.99 -6.94
C LEU A 118 -10.56 -6.18 -6.73
N GLU A 119 -11.33 -5.96 -7.78
CA GLU A 119 -12.53 -5.13 -7.76
C GLU A 119 -13.74 -5.89 -7.20
N LEU A 120 -14.07 -7.02 -7.80
CA LEU A 120 -15.25 -7.84 -7.42
C LEU A 120 -14.93 -9.33 -7.51
N ILE A 121 -15.59 -10.11 -6.65
CA ILE A 121 -15.72 -11.56 -6.82
C ILE A 121 -17.23 -11.89 -6.77
N ASP A 122 -17.74 -12.51 -7.82
CA ASP A 122 -19.18 -12.83 -8.00
C ASP A 122 -20.07 -11.60 -7.72
N GLY A 123 -19.62 -10.41 -8.17
CA GLY A 123 -20.32 -9.16 -8.00
C GLY A 123 -20.20 -8.52 -6.60
N LYS A 124 -19.41 -9.09 -5.69
CA LYS A 124 -19.19 -8.55 -4.32
C LYS A 124 -17.82 -7.94 -4.20
N SER A 125 -17.72 -6.79 -3.52
CA SER A 125 -16.45 -6.16 -3.13
C SER A 125 -15.98 -6.65 -1.76
N PHE A 126 -14.67 -6.71 -1.57
CA PHE A 126 -14.04 -7.13 -0.31
C PHE A 126 -13.04 -6.05 0.14
N ASN A 127 -13.21 -5.61 1.38
CA ASN A 127 -12.34 -4.57 1.98
C ASN A 127 -11.29 -5.15 2.94
N THR A 128 -11.39 -6.43 3.30
CA THR A 128 -10.47 -7.10 4.22
C THR A 128 -10.09 -8.48 3.71
N LEU A 129 -8.89 -8.92 4.05
CA LEU A 129 -8.41 -10.26 3.68
C LEU A 129 -9.21 -11.36 4.38
N GLU A 130 -9.67 -11.12 5.59
CA GLU A 130 -10.46 -12.06 6.36
C GLU A 130 -11.84 -12.32 5.70
N SER A 131 -12.52 -11.27 5.25
CA SER A 131 -13.80 -11.41 4.54
C SER A 131 -13.62 -12.09 3.18
N LEU A 132 -12.55 -11.76 2.46
CA LEU A 132 -12.18 -12.43 1.22
C LEU A 132 -11.93 -13.92 1.44
N TYR A 133 -11.10 -14.25 2.44
CA TYR A 133 -10.76 -15.64 2.74
C TYR A 133 -11.98 -16.47 3.14
N SER A 134 -12.86 -15.93 3.98
CA SER A 134 -14.09 -16.62 4.39
C SER A 134 -14.97 -16.93 3.18
N TYR A 135 -15.14 -15.97 2.28
CA TYR A 135 -15.91 -16.16 1.05
C TYR A 135 -15.29 -17.25 0.16
N LEU A 136 -13.99 -17.18 -0.08
CA LEU A 136 -13.27 -18.15 -0.92
C LEU A 136 -13.33 -19.55 -0.32
N LYS A 137 -13.29 -19.68 1.00
CA LYS A 137 -13.39 -20.98 1.69
C LYS A 137 -14.73 -21.66 1.47
N GLU A 138 -15.82 -20.90 1.43
CA GLU A 138 -17.18 -21.42 1.11
C GLU A 138 -17.30 -21.84 -0.37
N HIS A 139 -16.41 -21.35 -1.22
CA HIS A 139 -16.39 -21.61 -2.66
C HIS A 139 -15.22 -22.49 -3.09
N GLU A 140 -14.52 -23.13 -2.15
CA GLU A 140 -13.40 -24.01 -2.48
C GLU A 140 -13.84 -25.13 -3.42
N GLY A 141 -13.09 -25.33 -4.51
CA GLY A 141 -13.40 -26.27 -5.57
C GLY A 141 -14.45 -25.80 -6.59
N LYS A 142 -15.03 -24.61 -6.41
CA LYS A 142 -16.00 -24.01 -7.35
C LYS A 142 -15.33 -22.96 -8.25
N ASP A 143 -15.99 -22.64 -9.34
CA ASP A 143 -15.60 -21.54 -10.22
C ASP A 143 -16.25 -20.25 -9.72
N ILE A 144 -15.48 -19.18 -9.65
CA ILE A 144 -15.91 -17.83 -9.25
C ILE A 144 -15.57 -16.84 -10.36
N LYS A 145 -16.40 -15.80 -10.50
CA LYS A 145 -16.15 -14.71 -11.44
C LYS A 145 -15.33 -13.61 -10.73
N ILE A 146 -14.14 -13.34 -11.23
CA ILE A 146 -13.26 -12.29 -10.70
C ILE A 146 -13.27 -11.11 -11.67
N LYS A 147 -13.45 -9.91 -11.14
CA LYS A 147 -13.19 -8.66 -11.85
C LYS A 147 -11.98 -7.97 -11.24
N THR A 148 -11.02 -7.64 -12.08
CA THR A 148 -9.80 -6.91 -11.70
C THR A 148 -9.71 -5.59 -12.44
N THR A 149 -8.95 -4.67 -11.89
CA THR A 149 -8.69 -3.35 -12.48
C THR A 149 -7.19 -3.10 -12.48
N SER A 150 -6.66 -2.76 -13.64
CA SER A 150 -5.29 -2.29 -13.81
C SER A 150 -5.29 -0.78 -14.06
N THR A 151 -4.32 -0.08 -13.50
CA THR A 151 -4.08 1.34 -13.75
C THR A 151 -2.98 1.47 -14.79
N GLY A 152 -3.17 2.34 -15.78
CA GLY A 152 -2.15 2.68 -16.76
C GLY A 152 -2.14 4.17 -17.03
N GLY A 153 -1.10 4.65 -17.75
CA GLY A 153 -0.97 6.05 -18.13
C GLY A 153 0.28 6.71 -17.57
N SER A 154 0.31 8.03 -17.66
CA SER A 154 1.35 8.91 -17.11
C SER A 154 0.77 9.80 -16.03
N ASP A 155 1.62 10.55 -15.33
CA ASP A 155 1.22 11.47 -14.24
C ASP A 155 0.13 12.49 -14.63
N VAL A 156 -0.18 12.63 -15.90
CA VAL A 156 -1.15 13.61 -16.43
C VAL A 156 -2.41 12.93 -16.99
N ASN A 157 -2.31 11.68 -17.45
CA ASN A 157 -3.41 10.94 -18.06
C ASN A 157 -3.46 9.51 -17.51
N TYR A 158 -4.41 9.25 -16.62
CA TYR A 158 -4.68 7.92 -16.10
C TYR A 158 -5.84 7.27 -16.87
N TYR A 159 -5.73 5.97 -17.08
CA TYR A 159 -6.86 5.16 -17.50
C TYR A 159 -6.95 3.88 -16.65
N LEU A 160 -8.17 3.39 -16.50
CA LEU A 160 -8.45 2.15 -15.82
C LEU A 160 -8.85 1.11 -16.88
N THR A 161 -8.25 -0.06 -16.78
CA THR A 161 -8.63 -1.21 -17.61
C THR A 161 -9.21 -2.28 -16.72
N HIS A 162 -10.42 -2.74 -17.03
CA HIS A 162 -11.10 -3.77 -16.27
C HIS A 162 -11.02 -5.10 -17.01
N TYR A 163 -10.76 -6.16 -16.26
CA TYR A 163 -10.70 -7.52 -16.75
C TYR A 163 -11.69 -8.40 -15.99
N GLU A 164 -12.28 -9.39 -16.66
CA GLU A 164 -13.13 -10.39 -16.05
C GLU A 164 -12.59 -11.78 -16.34
N HIS A 165 -12.51 -12.61 -15.32
CA HIS A 165 -11.99 -13.97 -15.39
C HIS A 165 -12.89 -14.91 -14.61
N ILE A 166 -12.89 -16.19 -15.02
CA ILE A 166 -13.47 -17.26 -14.21
C ILE A 166 -12.32 -18.07 -13.63
N LEU A 167 -12.20 -18.04 -12.32
CA LEU A 167 -11.14 -18.71 -11.58
C LEU A 167 -11.75 -19.86 -10.75
N ARG A 168 -11.15 -21.04 -10.88
CA ARG A 168 -11.47 -22.14 -9.97
C ARG A 168 -10.71 -21.95 -8.66
N VAL A 169 -11.44 -21.91 -7.54
CA VAL A 169 -10.84 -21.76 -6.19
C VAL A 169 -10.11 -23.02 -5.79
N LYS A 170 -8.77 -22.97 -5.71
CA LYS A 170 -7.89 -24.06 -5.29
C LYS A 170 -6.75 -23.53 -4.46
N ASP A 171 -6.09 -24.43 -3.72
CA ASP A 171 -4.87 -24.13 -2.96
C ASP A 171 -5.02 -22.90 -2.05
N LEU A 172 -6.20 -22.76 -1.43
CA LEU A 172 -6.54 -21.63 -0.59
C LEU A 172 -5.75 -21.66 0.72
N LYS A 173 -5.05 -20.57 1.03
CA LYS A 173 -4.30 -20.38 2.28
C LYS A 173 -4.40 -18.94 2.74
N PHE A 174 -4.58 -18.75 4.05
CA PHE A 174 -4.35 -17.47 4.70
C PHE A 174 -2.90 -17.43 5.19
N LEU A 175 -2.15 -16.40 4.80
CA LEU A 175 -0.73 -16.23 5.12
C LEU A 175 -0.55 -15.05 6.08
N GLY A 176 0.31 -15.23 7.07
CA GLY A 176 0.61 -14.21 8.07
C GLY A 176 -0.39 -14.21 9.26
N GLY A 177 0.11 -13.96 10.44
CA GLY A 177 -0.60 -13.99 11.72
C GLY A 177 0.34 -14.40 12.82
#